data_7df4e5f7668cd381ac87c400828eb559
#
_entry.id   7df4e5f7668cd381ac87c400828eb559
#
_cell.length_a   1.000
_cell.length_b   1.000
_cell.length_c   1.000
_cell.angle_alpha   90.00
_cell.angle_beta   90.00
_cell.angle_gamma   90.00
#
_symmetry.space_group_name_H-M   'P 1'
#
loop_
_entity.id
_entity.type
_entity.pdbx_description
1 polymer ?
#
loop_
_entity_poly.entity_id
_entity_poly.type
_entity_poly.pdbx_seq_one_letter_code
_entity_poly.pdbx_strand_id
1 'polypeptide(L)'
;MIASMLFATLFSFVVVFCGVVQPPPQLPYFWRKWMFRLSPFTWIVEGMMGNVIHDQPVQCEPKEFNVLYPPSGMSCDDYLGDFSWTFDKAPPESRTGYYEQGPNGTCRYCVMRHGEDYLQSILLDSSHRYRDIGFIIAYIAFNYGLYIFLYYIFRVHKWRMPKILFLYTSDA
;
A
#
# COMPACT_ATOMS: atom_id res chain seq x y z
N MET A 1 21.11 24.18 -6.06
CA MET A 1 20.22 24.29 -4.90
C MET A 1 18.74 24.10 -5.27
N ILE A 2 18.15 24.88 -6.17
CA ILE A 2 16.70 24.77 -6.52
C ILE A 2 16.33 23.36 -7.03
N ALA A 3 17.13 22.76 -7.90
CA ALA A 3 16.85 21.43 -8.44
C ALA A 3 16.84 20.31 -7.36
N SER A 4 17.72 20.39 -6.37
CA SER A 4 17.75 19.42 -5.25
C SER A 4 16.56 19.57 -4.32
N MET A 5 16.10 20.80 -4.08
CA MET A 5 14.89 21.05 -3.29
C MET A 5 13.64 20.54 -4.00
N LEU A 6 13.50 20.81 -5.29
CA LEU A 6 12.39 20.29 -6.09
C LEU A 6 12.38 18.76 -6.13
N PHE A 7 13.54 18.14 -6.31
CA PHE A 7 13.65 16.68 -6.29
C PHE A 7 13.24 16.10 -4.93
N ALA A 8 13.76 16.67 -3.84
CA ALA A 8 13.42 16.20 -2.49
C ALA A 8 11.91 16.33 -2.19
N THR A 9 11.28 17.44 -2.60
CA THR A 9 9.85 17.66 -2.43
C THR A 9 9.03 16.67 -3.25
N LEU A 10 9.35 16.48 -4.53
CA LEU A 10 8.66 15.51 -5.39
C LEU A 10 8.85 14.08 -4.89
N PHE A 11 10.05 13.72 -4.47
CA PHE A 11 10.34 12.39 -3.91
C PHE A 11 9.53 12.14 -2.63
N SER A 12 9.51 13.10 -1.70
CA SER A 12 8.71 13.00 -0.47
C SER A 12 7.22 12.81 -0.79
N PHE A 13 6.72 13.55 -1.77
CA PHE A 13 5.34 13.46 -2.22
C PHE A 13 5.01 12.04 -2.74
N VAL A 14 5.87 11.49 -3.59
CA VAL A 14 5.71 10.13 -4.14
C VAL A 14 5.75 9.06 -3.04
N VAL A 15 6.63 9.22 -2.04
CA VAL A 15 6.74 8.29 -0.91
C VAL A 15 5.50 8.34 0.00
N VAL A 16 4.97 9.53 0.29
CA VAL A 16 3.76 9.66 1.13
C VAL A 16 2.56 8.93 0.52
N PHE A 17 2.41 8.99 -0.81
CA PHE A 17 1.27 8.40 -1.50
C PHE A 17 1.49 6.96 -1.99
N CYS A 18 2.57 6.29 -1.57
CA CYS A 18 2.85 4.90 -1.96
C CYS A 18 1.98 3.85 -1.25
N GLY A 19 1.15 4.26 -0.29
CA GLY A 19 0.26 3.36 0.47
C GLY A 19 0.85 2.80 1.76
N VAL A 20 2.15 2.96 2.01
CA VAL A 20 2.81 2.50 3.25
C VAL A 20 2.59 3.51 4.38
N VAL A 21 2.79 4.81 4.09
CA VAL A 21 2.63 5.87 5.10
C VAL A 21 1.15 6.14 5.37
N GLN A 22 0.35 6.19 4.32
CA GLN A 22 -1.08 6.39 4.42
C GLN A 22 -1.83 5.34 3.61
N PRO A 23 -2.54 4.40 4.27
CA PRO A 23 -3.26 3.33 3.59
C PRO A 23 -4.31 3.88 2.61
N PRO A 24 -4.48 3.26 1.45
CA PRO A 24 -5.40 3.71 0.40
C PRO A 24 -6.84 3.93 0.84
N PRO A 25 -7.43 3.13 1.78
CA PRO A 25 -8.79 3.36 2.26
C PRO A 25 -8.97 4.69 2.97
N GLN A 26 -7.91 5.24 3.59
CA GLN A 26 -7.94 6.51 4.32
C GLN A 26 -7.70 7.72 3.41
N LEU A 27 -7.26 7.50 2.18
CA LEU A 27 -7.01 8.59 1.23
C LEU A 27 -8.32 9.13 0.64
N PRO A 28 -8.47 10.46 0.51
CA PRO A 28 -9.56 11.05 -0.24
C PRO A 28 -9.60 10.49 -1.66
N TYR A 29 -10.82 10.34 -2.20
CA TYR A 29 -11.07 9.69 -3.49
C TYR A 29 -10.21 10.23 -4.63
N PHE A 30 -9.99 11.56 -4.68
CA PHE A 30 -9.16 12.22 -5.68
C PHE A 30 -7.72 11.68 -5.68
N TRP A 31 -7.05 11.68 -4.52
CA TRP A 31 -5.66 11.23 -4.37
C TRP A 31 -5.50 9.72 -4.57
N ARG A 32 -6.47 8.94 -4.09
CA ARG A 32 -6.49 7.48 -4.26
C ARG A 32 -6.60 7.05 -5.71
N LYS A 33 -7.34 7.80 -6.56
CA LYS A 33 -7.56 7.41 -7.96
C LYS A 33 -6.33 7.56 -8.85
N TRP A 34 -5.55 8.60 -8.68
CA TRP A 34 -4.45 8.88 -9.59
C TRP A 34 -3.07 8.87 -8.94
N MET A 35 -2.86 9.54 -7.79
CA MET A 35 -1.54 9.61 -7.14
C MET A 35 -1.05 8.24 -6.66
N PHE A 36 -1.90 7.48 -6.00
CA PHE A 36 -1.56 6.13 -5.54
C PHE A 36 -1.17 5.22 -6.72
N ARG A 37 -1.87 5.32 -7.85
CA ARG A 37 -1.57 4.50 -9.04
C ARG A 37 -0.42 5.03 -9.88
N LEU A 38 -0.16 6.33 -9.83
CA LEU A 38 0.94 6.96 -10.56
C LEU A 38 2.27 6.79 -9.84
N SER A 39 2.26 6.55 -8.53
CA SER A 39 3.48 6.36 -7.74
C SER A 39 4.17 5.04 -8.13
N PRO A 40 5.44 5.07 -8.57
CA PRO A 40 6.19 3.85 -8.86
C PRO A 40 6.43 3.01 -7.61
N PHE A 41 6.48 3.64 -6.42
CA PHE A 41 6.67 2.96 -5.14
C PHE A 41 5.48 2.06 -4.77
N THR A 42 4.27 2.39 -5.20
CA THR A 42 3.10 1.53 -4.99
C THR A 42 3.31 0.14 -5.61
N TRP A 43 3.77 0.10 -6.85
CA TRP A 43 4.02 -1.15 -7.56
C TRP A 43 5.22 -1.93 -7.00
N ILE A 44 6.24 -1.22 -6.52
CA ILE A 44 7.39 -1.84 -5.83
C ILE A 44 6.92 -2.47 -4.52
N VAL A 45 6.17 -1.75 -3.71
CA VAL A 45 5.66 -2.23 -2.41
C VAL A 45 4.69 -3.41 -2.61
N GLU A 46 3.76 -3.31 -3.56
CA GLU A 46 2.82 -4.39 -3.88
C GLU A 46 3.57 -5.66 -4.29
N GLY A 47 4.50 -5.56 -5.22
CA GLY A 47 5.31 -6.68 -5.68
C GLY A 47 6.21 -7.29 -4.60
N MET A 48 6.84 -6.46 -3.76
CA MET A 48 7.68 -6.94 -2.65
C MET A 48 6.84 -7.60 -1.55
N MET A 49 5.79 -6.93 -1.09
CA MET A 49 4.91 -7.47 -0.04
C MET A 49 4.17 -8.72 -0.50
N GLY A 50 3.68 -8.74 -1.75
CA GLY A 50 3.04 -9.90 -2.34
C GLY A 50 3.94 -11.13 -2.40
N ASN A 51 5.26 -10.98 -2.52
CA ASN A 51 6.19 -12.11 -2.49
C ASN A 51 6.57 -12.54 -1.06
N VAL A 52 6.70 -11.60 -0.13
CA VAL A 52 7.20 -11.90 1.22
C VAL A 52 6.08 -12.40 2.13
N ILE A 53 4.89 -11.83 2.01
CA ILE A 53 3.78 -12.07 2.95
C ILE A 53 2.81 -13.14 2.41
N HIS A 54 2.83 -13.40 1.09
CA HIS A 54 1.99 -14.42 0.46
C HIS A 54 2.13 -15.77 1.17
N ASP A 55 0.98 -16.39 1.49
CA ASP A 55 0.87 -17.68 2.17
C ASP A 55 1.54 -17.80 3.56
N GLN A 56 2.03 -16.70 4.13
CA GLN A 56 2.58 -16.77 5.49
C GLN A 56 1.44 -16.82 6.52
N PRO A 57 1.46 -17.82 7.43
CA PRO A 57 0.51 -17.85 8.53
C PRO A 57 0.83 -16.71 9.51
N VAL A 58 -0.19 -15.92 9.84
CA VAL A 58 -0.07 -14.85 10.84
C VAL A 58 -0.39 -15.42 12.21
N GLN A 59 0.52 -15.21 13.17
CA GLN A 59 0.31 -15.56 14.58
C GLN A 59 0.31 -14.27 15.39
N CYS A 60 -0.82 -13.97 16.03
CA CYS A 60 -0.92 -12.82 16.91
C CYS A 60 -0.14 -13.03 18.20
N GLU A 61 0.59 -12.02 18.64
CA GLU A 61 1.13 -11.99 20.00
C GLU A 61 0.00 -11.82 21.03
N PRO A 62 0.20 -12.27 22.30
CA PRO A 62 -0.83 -12.18 23.33
C PRO A 62 -1.44 -10.80 23.55
N LYS A 63 -0.71 -9.72 23.24
CA LYS A 63 -1.17 -8.32 23.35
C LYS A 63 -1.91 -7.81 22.11
N GLU A 64 -1.86 -8.53 21.00
CA GLU A 64 -2.53 -8.16 19.76
C GLU A 64 -3.94 -8.76 19.65
N PHE A 65 -4.26 -9.72 20.54
CA PHE A 65 -5.59 -10.30 20.60
C PHE A 65 -6.61 -9.30 21.14
N ASN A 66 -7.71 -9.18 20.44
CA ASN A 66 -8.89 -8.52 20.96
C ASN A 66 -9.58 -9.47 21.96
N VAL A 67 -9.60 -9.06 23.24
CA VAL A 67 -10.23 -9.85 24.30
C VAL A 67 -11.71 -9.50 24.36
N LEU A 68 -12.56 -10.52 24.16
CA LEU A 68 -14.01 -10.40 24.18
C LEU A 68 -14.56 -11.21 25.35
N TYR A 69 -15.64 -10.71 25.96
CA TYR A 69 -16.31 -11.34 27.11
C TYR A 69 -17.67 -11.85 26.63
N PRO A 70 -17.83 -13.16 26.37
CA PRO A 70 -19.12 -13.72 26.00
C PRO A 70 -20.10 -13.65 27.19
N PRO A 71 -21.40 -13.58 26.93
CA PRO A 71 -22.42 -13.71 27.95
C PRO A 71 -22.28 -15.03 28.72
N SER A 72 -22.68 -15.03 30.01
CA SER A 72 -22.58 -16.21 30.86
C SER A 72 -23.32 -17.42 30.25
N GLY A 73 -22.59 -18.51 30.04
CA GLY A 73 -23.11 -19.76 29.50
C GLY A 73 -22.96 -19.93 27.97
N MET A 74 -22.36 -18.97 27.27
CA MET A 74 -22.12 -19.05 25.82
C MET A 74 -20.65 -19.42 25.56
N SER A 75 -20.42 -20.35 24.64
CA SER A 75 -19.07 -20.72 24.22
C SER A 75 -18.48 -19.66 23.24
N CYS A 76 -17.14 -19.65 23.06
CA CYS A 76 -16.52 -18.78 22.09
C CYS A 76 -16.97 -19.10 20.66
N ASP A 77 -17.26 -20.38 20.38
CA ASP A 77 -17.75 -20.82 19.07
C ASP A 77 -19.17 -20.27 18.80
N ASP A 78 -20.02 -20.27 19.79
CA ASP A 78 -21.39 -19.75 19.65
C ASP A 78 -21.39 -18.21 19.56
N TYR A 79 -20.51 -17.57 20.33
CA TYR A 79 -20.43 -16.11 20.38
C TYR A 79 -19.75 -15.48 19.16
N LEU A 80 -18.65 -16.06 18.69
CA LEU A 80 -17.85 -15.56 17.57
C LEU A 80 -18.18 -16.25 16.26
N GLY A 81 -18.78 -17.43 16.30
CA GLY A 81 -19.21 -18.15 15.11
C GLY A 81 -20.15 -17.30 14.25
N ASP A 82 -21.18 -16.71 14.85
CA ASP A 82 -22.10 -15.80 14.16
C ASP A 82 -21.46 -14.47 13.76
N PHE A 83 -20.55 -13.94 14.57
CA PHE A 83 -19.86 -12.69 14.29
C PHE A 83 -18.96 -12.79 13.07
N SER A 84 -18.26 -13.91 12.89
CA SER A 84 -17.46 -14.16 11.70
C SER A 84 -18.30 -14.29 10.42
N TRP A 85 -19.59 -14.65 10.53
CA TRP A 85 -20.53 -14.75 9.41
C TRP A 85 -21.15 -13.41 9.01
N THR A 86 -21.27 -12.45 9.93
CA THR A 86 -21.90 -11.16 9.66
C THR A 86 -21.00 -10.22 8.89
N PHE A 87 -19.67 -10.37 8.97
CA PHE A 87 -18.72 -9.56 8.22
C PHE A 87 -18.48 -10.06 6.80
N ASP A 88 -18.66 -11.36 6.55
CA ASP A 88 -18.55 -11.90 5.20
C ASP A 88 -19.46 -13.13 5.07
N LYS A 89 -20.38 -13.12 4.11
CA LYS A 89 -21.19 -14.29 3.74
C LYS A 89 -20.34 -15.40 3.08
N ALA A 90 -19.08 -15.47 3.43
CA ALA A 90 -18.08 -16.27 2.80
C ALA A 90 -17.94 -17.64 3.45
N PRO A 91 -17.60 -18.70 2.69
CA PRO A 91 -17.39 -20.04 3.22
C PRO A 91 -16.26 -20.06 4.26
N PRO A 92 -16.24 -21.06 5.18
CA PRO A 92 -15.32 -21.11 6.33
C PRO A 92 -13.81 -21.00 5.96
N GLU A 93 -13.45 -21.26 4.72
CA GLU A 93 -12.07 -21.15 4.23
C GLU A 93 -11.63 -19.72 3.94
N SER A 94 -12.57 -18.78 3.81
CA SER A 94 -12.30 -17.37 3.53
C SER A 94 -12.52 -16.46 4.73
N ARG A 95 -12.61 -17.01 5.96
CA ARG A 95 -12.73 -16.22 7.16
C ARG A 95 -11.43 -15.52 7.49
N THR A 96 -11.46 -14.20 7.54
CA THR A 96 -10.36 -13.40 8.06
C THR A 96 -10.30 -13.57 9.58
N GLY A 97 -9.14 -13.95 10.09
CA GLY A 97 -8.91 -14.08 11.52
C GLY A 97 -9.19 -15.47 12.12
N TYR A 98 -8.81 -15.63 13.37
CA TYR A 98 -9.04 -16.81 14.19
C TYR A 98 -9.26 -16.43 15.66
N TYR A 99 -9.84 -17.32 16.45
CA TYR A 99 -10.05 -17.10 17.87
C TYR A 99 -9.53 -18.27 18.69
N GLU A 100 -9.17 -17.96 19.92
CA GLU A 100 -8.69 -18.90 20.91
C GLU A 100 -9.46 -18.71 22.23
N GLN A 101 -9.65 -19.78 22.98
CA GLN A 101 -10.17 -19.65 24.33
C GLN A 101 -9.12 -19.07 25.27
N GLY A 102 -9.41 -17.93 25.86
CA GLY A 102 -8.59 -17.30 26.85
C GLY A 102 -8.90 -17.78 28.29
N PRO A 103 -8.11 -17.34 29.28
CA PRO A 103 -8.37 -17.63 30.68
C PRO A 103 -9.72 -17.02 31.12
N ASN A 104 -10.35 -17.65 32.12
CA ASN A 104 -11.62 -17.19 32.71
C ASN A 104 -12.82 -17.10 31.74
N GLY A 105 -12.87 -17.96 30.72
CA GLY A 105 -13.97 -17.96 29.76
C GLY A 105 -13.98 -16.76 28.80
N THR A 106 -12.88 -16.05 28.68
CA THR A 106 -12.73 -14.98 27.68
C THR A 106 -12.42 -15.55 26.31
N CYS A 107 -12.82 -14.84 25.25
CA CYS A 107 -12.50 -15.19 23.88
C CYS A 107 -11.45 -14.22 23.34
N ARG A 108 -10.36 -14.75 22.81
CA ARG A 108 -9.29 -13.98 22.19
C ARG A 108 -9.43 -14.08 20.69
N TYR A 109 -9.63 -12.95 20.05
CA TYR A 109 -9.81 -12.89 18.60
C TYR A 109 -8.62 -12.18 17.93
N CYS A 110 -7.99 -12.85 16.96
CA CYS A 110 -7.00 -12.30 16.07
C CYS A 110 -7.64 -11.95 14.73
N VAL A 111 -7.48 -10.74 14.26
CA VAL A 111 -8.17 -10.21 13.06
C VAL A 111 -7.63 -10.83 11.76
N MET A 112 -6.37 -11.29 11.77
CA MET A 112 -5.68 -11.77 10.58
C MET A 112 -5.27 -13.24 10.78
N ARG A 113 -5.51 -14.06 9.78
CA ARG A 113 -5.09 -15.46 9.77
C ARG A 113 -3.94 -15.72 8.80
N HIS A 114 -3.95 -15.04 7.66
CA HIS A 114 -2.92 -15.15 6.62
C HIS A 114 -2.41 -13.75 6.25
N GLY A 115 -1.21 -13.70 5.71
CA GLY A 115 -0.64 -12.45 5.22
C GLY A 115 -1.46 -11.79 4.11
N GLU A 116 -2.23 -12.57 3.37
CA GLU A 116 -3.18 -12.07 2.36
C GLU A 116 -4.28 -11.19 2.96
N ASP A 117 -4.76 -11.48 4.19
CA ASP A 117 -5.76 -10.65 4.87
C ASP A 117 -5.22 -9.23 5.11
N TYR A 118 -3.92 -9.14 5.43
CA TYR A 118 -3.24 -7.87 5.56
C TYR A 118 -3.13 -7.13 4.21
N LEU A 119 -2.70 -7.82 3.16
CA LEU A 119 -2.58 -7.23 1.83
C LEU A 119 -3.92 -6.68 1.33
N GLN A 120 -5.00 -7.43 1.50
CA GLN A 120 -6.35 -6.99 1.13
C GLN A 120 -6.80 -5.76 1.93
N SER A 121 -6.44 -5.67 3.23
CA SER A 121 -6.78 -4.51 4.06
C SER A 121 -6.19 -3.20 3.55
N ILE A 122 -5.07 -3.26 2.85
CA ILE A 122 -4.39 -2.11 2.23
C ILE A 122 -4.60 -2.04 0.70
N LEU A 123 -5.56 -2.83 0.16
CA LEU A 123 -5.90 -2.90 -1.26
C LEU A 123 -4.74 -3.34 -2.17
N LEU A 124 -3.88 -4.20 -1.67
CA LEU A 124 -2.83 -4.88 -2.44
C LEU A 124 -3.25 -6.33 -2.70
N ASP A 125 -2.80 -6.88 -3.82
CA ASP A 125 -3.12 -8.25 -4.24
C ASP A 125 -1.86 -8.97 -4.73
N SER A 126 -1.53 -10.08 -4.09
CA SER A 126 -0.37 -10.91 -4.41
C SER A 126 -0.41 -11.50 -5.83
N SER A 127 -1.61 -11.67 -6.42
CA SER A 127 -1.77 -12.21 -7.77
C SER A 127 -1.21 -11.28 -8.86
N HIS A 128 -1.09 -9.98 -8.56
CA HIS A 128 -0.67 -8.96 -9.50
C HIS A 128 0.85 -8.76 -9.63
N ARG A 129 1.68 -9.52 -8.91
CA ARG A 129 3.14 -9.38 -8.86
C ARG A 129 3.85 -9.26 -10.22
N TYR A 130 3.44 -10.04 -11.22
CA TYR A 130 4.03 -9.97 -12.56
C TYR A 130 3.61 -8.72 -13.33
N ARG A 131 2.38 -8.26 -13.14
CA ARG A 131 1.89 -7.01 -13.70
C ARG A 131 2.68 -5.83 -13.14
N ASP A 132 2.97 -5.85 -11.84
CA ASP A 132 3.67 -4.77 -11.14
C ASP A 132 5.12 -4.64 -11.62
N ILE A 133 5.80 -5.77 -11.85
CA ILE A 133 7.12 -5.79 -12.49
C ILE A 133 7.04 -5.14 -13.89
N GLY A 134 6.00 -5.44 -14.66
CA GLY A 134 5.77 -4.83 -15.96
C GLY A 134 5.64 -3.30 -15.89
N PHE A 135 4.90 -2.81 -14.90
CA PHE A 135 4.77 -1.37 -14.67
C PHE A 135 6.10 -0.72 -14.27
N ILE A 136 6.89 -1.35 -13.42
CA ILE A 136 8.22 -0.84 -13.03
C ILE A 136 9.12 -0.73 -14.26
N ILE A 137 9.17 -1.75 -15.11
CA ILE A 137 9.95 -1.73 -16.36
C ILE A 137 9.46 -0.61 -17.28
N ALA A 138 8.14 -0.44 -17.42
CA ALA A 138 7.57 0.64 -18.21
C ALA A 138 7.96 2.02 -17.67
N TYR A 139 7.95 2.21 -16.34
CA TYR A 139 8.42 3.43 -15.69
C TYR A 139 9.89 3.74 -16.00
N ILE A 140 10.74 2.73 -15.90
CA ILE A 140 12.18 2.88 -16.21
C ILE A 140 12.35 3.29 -17.67
N ALA A 141 11.71 2.58 -18.59
CA ALA A 141 11.80 2.87 -20.03
C ALA A 141 11.26 4.27 -20.37
N PHE A 142 10.12 4.65 -19.76
CA PHE A 142 9.53 5.99 -19.94
C PHE A 142 10.47 7.10 -19.45
N ASN A 143 11.00 6.96 -18.23
CA ASN A 143 11.90 7.98 -17.67
C ASN A 143 13.20 8.09 -18.47
N TYR A 144 13.75 6.97 -18.93
CA TYR A 144 14.94 6.97 -19.76
C TYR A 144 14.66 7.63 -21.14
N GLY A 145 13.55 7.28 -21.76
CA GLY A 145 13.10 7.90 -23.00
C GLY A 145 12.84 9.41 -22.85
N LEU A 146 12.18 9.80 -21.76
CA LEU A 146 11.94 11.21 -21.44
C LEU A 146 13.26 11.98 -21.23
N TYR A 147 14.23 11.37 -20.54
CA TYR A 147 15.54 11.96 -20.35
C TYR A 147 16.24 12.23 -21.69
N ILE A 148 16.29 11.24 -22.59
CA ILE A 148 16.89 11.38 -23.93
C ILE A 148 16.14 12.45 -24.73
N PHE A 149 14.82 12.45 -24.70
CA PHE A 149 13.98 13.41 -25.41
C PHE A 149 14.24 14.85 -24.94
N LEU A 150 14.25 15.07 -23.64
CA LEU A 150 14.54 16.39 -23.06
C LEU A 150 15.97 16.83 -23.36
N TYR A 151 16.95 15.91 -23.25
CA TYR A 151 18.33 16.21 -23.62
C TYR A 151 18.44 16.63 -25.08
N TYR A 152 17.77 15.92 -25.99
CA TYR A 152 17.77 16.25 -27.40
C TYR A 152 17.16 17.63 -27.64
N ILE A 153 16.01 17.94 -27.08
CA ILE A 153 15.34 19.23 -27.25
C ILE A 153 16.18 20.38 -26.71
N PHE A 154 16.70 20.27 -25.51
CA PHE A 154 17.39 21.38 -24.87
C PHE A 154 18.85 21.54 -25.34
N ARG A 155 19.51 20.44 -25.63
CA ARG A 155 20.95 20.47 -25.96
C ARG A 155 21.24 20.45 -27.45
N VAL A 156 20.50 19.65 -28.22
CA VAL A 156 20.74 19.46 -29.64
C VAL A 156 19.91 20.45 -30.47
N HIS A 157 18.62 20.49 -30.25
CA HIS A 157 17.72 21.35 -31.01
C HIS A 157 17.75 22.83 -30.56
N LYS A 158 18.45 23.13 -29.44
CA LYS A 158 18.58 24.49 -28.89
C LYS A 158 17.25 25.25 -28.81
N TRP A 159 16.23 24.57 -28.34
CA TRP A 159 14.93 25.22 -28.08
C TRP A 159 15.18 26.34 -27.08
N ARG A 160 15.11 27.58 -27.55
CA ARG A 160 15.24 28.78 -26.70
C ARG A 160 14.01 28.80 -25.81
N MET A 161 14.18 28.43 -24.56
CA MET A 161 13.16 28.74 -23.56
C MET A 161 12.89 30.24 -23.56
N PRO A 162 11.63 30.70 -23.47
CA PRO A 162 11.33 32.12 -23.30
C PRO A 162 12.11 32.63 -22.09
N LYS A 163 12.76 33.78 -22.25
CA LYS A 163 13.71 34.41 -21.30
C LYS A 163 13.17 34.59 -19.85
N ILE A 164 11.93 34.28 -19.58
CA ILE A 164 11.26 34.43 -18.27
C ILE A 164 11.93 33.58 -17.19
N LEU A 165 12.52 32.43 -17.53
CA LEU A 165 13.16 31.55 -16.52
C LEU A 165 14.61 31.97 -16.21
N PHE A 166 15.24 32.74 -17.09
CA PHE A 166 16.64 33.18 -16.94
C PHE A 166 16.79 34.47 -16.11
N LEU A 167 15.72 35.25 -15.91
CA LEU A 167 15.77 36.47 -15.12
C LEU A 167 15.87 36.20 -13.62
N TYR A 168 15.58 34.99 -13.17
CA TYR A 168 15.65 34.64 -11.75
C TYR A 168 17.01 34.09 -11.29
N THR A 169 17.94 33.85 -12.18
CA THR A 169 19.27 33.27 -11.86
C THR A 169 20.42 34.27 -12.01
N SER A 170 20.15 35.53 -12.39
CA SER A 170 21.18 36.55 -12.62
C SER A 170 21.45 37.46 -11.41
N ASP A 171 20.67 37.35 -10.33
CA ASP A 171 20.81 38.20 -9.13
C ASP A 171 21.14 37.39 -7.87
N ALA A 172 22.05 36.39 -7.96
CA ALA A 172 22.59 35.70 -6.79
C ALA A 172 24.09 35.50 -6.93
#